data_dfd76748f160230e97361561b15bcff0
#
_entry.id   dfd76748f160230e97361561b15bcff0
#
_cell.length_a   1.000
_cell.length_b   1.000
_cell.length_c   1.000
_cell.angle_alpha   90.00
_cell.angle_beta   90.00
_cell.angle_gamma   90.00
#
_symmetry.space_group_name_H-M   'P 1'
#
loop_
_entity.id
_entity.type
_entity.pdbx_description
1 polymer ?
#
loop_
_entity_poly.entity_id
_entity_poly.type
_entity_poly.pdbx_seq_one_letter_code
_entity_poly.pdbx_strand_id
1 'polypeptide(L)'
;DVYKRQVQKEMASLAKKILELHASSELDAALTDWLDNQMVSEGTRERADRVIAALEPVKESSELLTELYENKDYLPKRSQWLIGGDGWSYDIGYGGLDHALAAGENINVLVLDTEVYSNTGGQASKATPTAAIAKFAASGKRTKKKDLGRIFMTYGYIYVAQVCIGADKAQTLKALAEAEAYPGPSIVIAYCP
;
A
#
# COMPACT_ATOMS: atom_id res chain seq x y z
N ASP A 1 7.28 0.91 8.90
CA ASP A 1 7.39 0.04 7.74
C ASP A 1 8.49 -1.00 7.83
N VAL A 2 9.69 -0.61 8.29
CA VAL A 2 10.79 -1.53 8.62
C VAL A 2 10.31 -2.64 9.57
N TYR A 3 9.53 -2.29 10.59
CA TYR A 3 8.98 -3.27 11.55
C TYR A 3 8.07 -4.31 10.88
N LYS A 4 7.18 -3.90 9.97
CA LYS A 4 6.29 -4.84 9.28
C LYS A 4 7.04 -5.82 8.36
N ARG A 5 8.06 -5.32 7.66
CA ARG A 5 8.93 -6.16 6.83
C ARG A 5 9.73 -7.16 7.66
N GLN A 6 10.20 -6.71 8.81
CA GLN A 6 10.90 -7.57 9.74
C GLN A 6 9.99 -8.68 10.23
N VAL A 7 8.79 -8.36 10.71
CA VAL A 7 7.80 -9.36 11.16
C VAL A 7 7.43 -10.33 10.04
N GLN A 8 7.19 -9.87 8.81
CA GLN A 8 6.90 -10.76 7.69
C GLN A 8 8.06 -11.73 7.37
N LYS A 9 9.32 -11.24 7.43
CA LYS A 9 10.50 -12.08 7.25
C LYS A 9 10.66 -13.09 8.38
N GLU A 10 10.41 -12.67 9.61
CA GLU A 10 10.45 -13.53 10.80
C GLU A 10 9.40 -14.61 10.70
N MET A 11 8.15 -14.26 10.35
CA MET A 11 7.06 -15.22 10.12
C MET A 11 7.38 -16.21 9.01
N ALA A 12 7.95 -15.75 7.90
CA ALA A 12 8.37 -16.63 6.81
C ALA A 12 9.53 -17.56 7.22
N SER A 13 10.46 -17.06 8.00
CA SER A 13 11.56 -17.88 8.55
C SER A 13 11.05 -18.91 9.53
N LEU A 14 10.12 -18.52 10.40
CA LEU A 14 9.47 -19.42 11.36
C LEU A 14 8.69 -20.53 10.66
N ALA A 15 7.87 -20.16 9.66
CA ALA A 15 7.11 -21.12 8.85
C ALA A 15 8.03 -22.17 8.16
N LYS A 16 9.18 -21.74 7.61
CA LYS A 16 10.16 -22.65 7.01
C LYS A 16 10.74 -23.64 8.02
N LYS A 17 11.08 -23.17 9.23
CA LYS A 17 11.56 -24.05 10.30
C LYS A 17 10.50 -25.06 10.74
N ILE A 18 9.22 -24.65 10.78
CA ILE A 18 8.11 -25.52 11.14
C ILE A 18 7.91 -26.59 10.08
N LEU A 19 8.05 -26.26 8.80
CA LEU A 19 7.99 -27.25 7.71
C LEU A 19 9.03 -28.37 7.87
N GLU A 20 10.21 -28.08 8.44
CA GLU A 20 11.23 -29.10 8.72
C GLU A 20 10.82 -30.06 9.84
N LEU A 21 9.86 -29.68 10.69
CA LEU A 21 9.36 -30.55 11.77
C LEU A 21 8.36 -31.61 11.30
N HIS A 22 7.72 -31.40 10.15
CA HIS A 22 6.67 -32.29 9.61
C HIS A 22 5.59 -32.64 10.64
N ALA A 23 5.11 -31.62 11.39
CA ALA A 23 4.18 -31.82 12.50
C ALA A 23 2.82 -32.40 12.05
N SER A 24 2.32 -31.99 10.87
CA SER A 24 1.19 -32.61 10.19
C SER A 24 1.22 -32.31 8.69
N SER A 25 0.73 -33.25 7.87
CA SER A 25 0.65 -33.05 6.42
C SER A 25 -0.29 -31.90 6.01
N GLU A 26 -1.33 -31.65 6.80
CA GLU A 26 -2.27 -30.57 6.57
C GLU A 26 -1.62 -29.20 6.85
N LEU A 27 -0.87 -29.08 7.94
CA LEU A 27 -0.12 -27.87 8.27
C LEU A 27 0.97 -27.60 7.25
N ASP A 28 1.71 -28.62 6.82
CA ASP A 28 2.77 -28.48 5.81
C ASP A 28 2.20 -27.95 4.49
N ALA A 29 1.06 -28.49 4.04
CA ALA A 29 0.39 -28.02 2.84
C ALA A 29 -0.09 -26.57 2.97
N ALA A 30 -0.69 -26.21 4.12
CA ALA A 30 -1.19 -24.87 4.38
C ALA A 30 -0.04 -23.84 4.46
N LEU A 31 1.07 -24.17 5.13
CA LEU A 31 2.24 -23.30 5.25
C LEU A 31 2.95 -23.12 3.92
N THR A 32 3.03 -24.16 3.10
CA THR A 32 3.64 -24.08 1.75
C THR A 32 2.82 -23.13 0.87
N ASP A 33 1.50 -23.32 0.81
CA ASP A 33 0.62 -22.42 0.05
C ASP A 33 0.70 -20.97 0.57
N TRP A 34 0.78 -20.78 1.88
CA TRP A 34 0.93 -19.45 2.46
C TRP A 34 2.27 -18.82 2.08
N LEU A 35 3.40 -19.55 2.16
CA LEU A 35 4.74 -19.08 1.79
C LEU A 35 4.83 -18.68 0.31
N ASP A 36 4.25 -19.47 -0.57
CA ASP A 36 4.27 -19.22 -2.02
C ASP A 36 3.42 -17.99 -2.40
N ASN A 37 2.41 -17.69 -1.60
CA ASN A 37 1.43 -16.62 -1.88
C ASN A 37 1.46 -15.47 -0.87
N GLN A 38 2.53 -15.26 -0.11
CA GLN A 38 2.63 -14.21 0.93
C GLN A 38 2.31 -12.80 0.42
N MET A 39 2.71 -12.51 -0.84
CA MET A 39 2.55 -11.19 -1.43
C MET A 39 1.25 -11.04 -2.24
N VAL A 40 0.44 -12.10 -2.33
CA VAL A 40 -0.83 -12.08 -3.05
C VAL A 40 -1.96 -11.65 -2.11
N SER A 41 -2.59 -10.51 -2.42
CA SER A 41 -3.68 -9.95 -1.61
C SER A 41 -4.96 -10.78 -1.67
N GLU A 42 -5.29 -11.28 -2.86
CA GLU A 42 -6.48 -12.12 -3.07
C GLU A 42 -6.35 -13.43 -2.28
N GLY A 43 -7.38 -13.79 -1.52
CA GLY A 43 -7.42 -15.01 -0.70
C GLY A 43 -6.46 -15.03 0.49
N THR A 44 -5.88 -13.88 0.88
CA THR A 44 -4.88 -13.85 1.97
C THR A 44 -5.47 -14.24 3.32
N ARG A 45 -6.73 -13.88 3.60
CA ARG A 45 -7.41 -14.26 4.85
C ARG A 45 -7.73 -15.75 4.86
N GLU A 46 -8.26 -16.29 3.78
CA GLU A 46 -8.58 -17.70 3.63
C GLU A 46 -7.33 -18.59 3.76
N ARG A 47 -6.18 -18.14 3.24
CA ARG A 47 -4.89 -18.81 3.45
C ARG A 47 -4.46 -18.79 4.90
N ALA A 48 -4.55 -17.63 5.54
CA ALA A 48 -4.22 -17.50 6.97
C ALA A 48 -5.14 -18.38 7.85
N ASP A 49 -6.44 -18.38 7.58
CA ASP A 49 -7.42 -19.17 8.32
C ASP A 49 -7.14 -20.68 8.18
N ARG A 50 -6.72 -21.15 7.00
CA ARG A 50 -6.28 -22.56 6.80
C ARG A 50 -5.04 -22.89 7.61
N VAL A 51 -4.05 -22.01 7.64
CA VAL A 51 -2.86 -22.21 8.50
C VAL A 51 -3.26 -22.27 9.97
N ILE A 52 -4.10 -21.35 10.44
CA ILE A 52 -4.57 -21.31 11.84
C ILE A 52 -5.34 -22.58 12.19
N ALA A 53 -6.25 -23.03 11.33
CA ALA A 53 -7.03 -24.25 11.56
C ALA A 53 -6.15 -25.50 11.64
N ALA A 54 -5.15 -25.62 10.76
CA ALA A 54 -4.21 -26.75 10.77
C ALA A 54 -3.22 -26.68 11.95
N LEU A 55 -2.93 -25.48 12.46
CA LEU A 55 -2.01 -25.24 13.58
C LEU A 55 -2.68 -25.52 14.94
N GLU A 56 -3.98 -25.24 15.07
CA GLU A 56 -4.74 -25.34 16.34
C GLU A 56 -4.54 -26.68 17.07
N PRO A 57 -4.65 -27.86 16.41
CA PRO A 57 -4.50 -29.16 17.10
C PRO A 57 -3.08 -29.48 17.52
N VAL A 58 -2.06 -28.83 16.94
CA VAL A 58 -0.64 -29.15 17.16
C VAL A 58 0.15 -28.03 17.83
N LYS A 59 -0.46 -26.90 18.12
CA LYS A 59 0.19 -25.67 18.60
C LYS A 59 1.05 -25.84 19.86
N GLU A 60 0.72 -26.80 20.73
CA GLU A 60 1.45 -27.06 21.98
C GLU A 60 2.56 -28.12 21.84
N SER A 61 2.72 -28.71 20.65
CA SER A 61 3.69 -29.79 20.41
C SER A 61 5.14 -29.31 20.28
N SER A 62 5.34 -28.01 20.05
CA SER A 62 6.67 -27.40 19.89
C SER A 62 6.60 -25.90 20.19
N GLU A 63 7.70 -25.36 20.71
CA GLU A 63 7.85 -23.91 20.96
C GLU A 63 7.65 -23.09 19.67
N LEU A 64 8.15 -23.56 18.52
CA LEU A 64 7.97 -22.90 17.21
C LEU A 64 6.50 -22.84 16.76
N LEU A 65 5.73 -23.89 17.04
CA LEU A 65 4.29 -23.94 16.73
C LEU A 65 3.51 -23.00 17.64
N THR A 66 3.87 -22.93 18.91
CA THR A 66 3.28 -21.97 19.86
C THR A 66 3.58 -20.55 19.44
N GLU A 67 4.85 -20.24 19.08
CA GLU A 67 5.26 -18.92 18.60
C GLU A 67 4.48 -18.49 17.33
N LEU A 68 4.30 -19.42 16.37
CA LEU A 68 3.51 -19.12 15.18
C LEU A 68 2.05 -18.84 15.52
N TYR A 69 1.46 -19.61 16.44
CA TYR A 69 0.09 -19.42 16.86
C TYR A 69 -0.15 -18.10 17.59
N GLU A 70 0.77 -17.70 18.46
CA GLU A 70 0.72 -16.40 19.15
C GLU A 70 0.82 -15.22 18.16
N ASN A 71 1.52 -15.41 17.05
CA ASN A 71 1.72 -14.41 16.01
C ASN A 71 0.78 -14.56 14.80
N LYS A 72 -0.27 -15.37 14.89
CA LYS A 72 -1.22 -15.67 13.80
C LYS A 72 -1.83 -14.43 13.12
N ASP A 73 -1.99 -13.32 13.85
CA ASP A 73 -2.52 -12.06 13.31
C ASP A 73 -1.64 -11.42 12.25
N TYR A 74 -0.40 -11.88 12.09
CA TYR A 74 0.53 -11.44 11.05
C TYR A 74 0.55 -12.34 9.81
N LEU A 75 -0.20 -13.46 9.80
CA LEU A 75 -0.33 -14.34 8.64
C LEU A 75 -1.02 -13.67 7.44
N PRO A 76 -2.14 -12.92 7.62
CA PRO A 76 -2.74 -12.22 6.49
C PRO A 76 -1.82 -11.12 5.94
N LYS A 77 -1.71 -11.02 4.60
CA LYS A 77 -1.01 -9.89 3.98
C LYS A 77 -1.68 -8.58 4.41
N ARG A 78 -0.89 -7.65 4.90
CA ARG A 78 -1.37 -6.31 5.27
C ARG A 78 -1.02 -5.30 4.20
N SER A 79 -2.04 -4.65 3.64
CA SER A 79 -1.86 -3.50 2.77
C SER A 79 -1.47 -2.26 3.55
N GLN A 80 -0.65 -1.42 2.95
CA GLN A 80 -0.26 -0.15 3.52
C GLN A 80 -0.59 0.98 2.56
N TRP A 81 -1.54 1.81 2.95
CA TRP A 81 -1.97 2.98 2.21
C TRP A 81 -1.60 4.27 2.94
N LEU A 82 -0.93 5.17 2.23
CA LEU A 82 -0.69 6.55 2.63
C LEU A 82 -1.69 7.42 1.89
N ILE A 83 -2.52 8.15 2.62
CA ILE A 83 -3.57 8.98 2.02
C ILE A 83 -3.30 10.44 2.40
N GLY A 84 -3.28 11.32 1.42
CA GLY A 84 -3.06 12.74 1.67
C GLY A 84 -3.55 13.65 0.56
N GLY A 85 -3.74 14.93 0.89
CA GLY A 85 -4.18 15.95 -0.04
C GLY A 85 -3.05 16.49 -0.92
N ASP A 86 -3.40 17.44 -1.77
CA ASP A 86 -2.48 18.08 -2.72
C ASP A 86 -1.38 18.89 -2.03
N GLY A 87 -1.68 19.62 -0.97
CA GLY A 87 -0.67 20.35 -0.21
C GLY A 87 0.42 19.44 0.35
N TRP A 88 0.05 18.27 0.86
CA TRP A 88 0.99 17.26 1.30
C TRP A 88 1.80 16.70 0.12
N SER A 89 1.14 16.25 -0.93
CA SER A 89 1.80 15.50 -2.02
C SER A 89 2.53 16.38 -3.02
N TYR A 90 2.03 17.59 -3.31
CA TYR A 90 2.63 18.48 -4.30
C TYR A 90 3.62 19.48 -3.71
N ASP A 91 3.49 19.80 -2.40
CA ASP A 91 4.26 20.87 -1.73
C ASP A 91 5.07 20.36 -0.55
N ILE A 92 4.54 20.52 0.66
CA ILE A 92 5.33 20.36 1.90
C ILE A 92 5.78 18.93 2.19
N GLY A 93 5.02 17.93 1.78
CA GLY A 93 5.35 16.52 1.98
C GLY A 93 6.00 15.84 0.78
N TYR A 94 6.18 16.56 -0.34
CA TYR A 94 6.67 15.99 -1.58
C TYR A 94 8.03 15.27 -1.41
N GLY A 95 8.98 15.85 -0.70
CA GLY A 95 10.29 15.21 -0.50
C GLY A 95 10.21 13.88 0.26
N GLY A 96 9.33 13.79 1.27
CA GLY A 96 9.06 12.54 1.98
C GLY A 96 8.31 11.52 1.11
N LEU A 97 7.36 11.98 0.31
CA LEU A 97 6.63 11.13 -0.63
C LEU A 97 7.57 10.56 -1.71
N ASP A 98 8.41 11.41 -2.28
CA ASP A 98 9.43 11.02 -3.26
C ASP A 98 10.36 9.96 -2.69
N HIS A 99 10.92 10.19 -1.50
CA HIS A 99 11.79 9.25 -0.82
C HIS A 99 11.08 7.91 -0.53
N ALA A 100 9.84 7.93 -0.06
CA ALA A 100 9.09 6.73 0.27
C ALA A 100 8.81 5.85 -0.97
N LEU A 101 8.46 6.47 -2.10
CA LEU A 101 8.23 5.75 -3.36
C LEU A 101 9.54 5.31 -4.02
N ALA A 102 10.59 6.14 -3.93
CA ALA A 102 11.93 5.80 -4.44
C ALA A 102 12.57 4.60 -3.72
N ALA A 103 12.17 4.33 -2.47
CA ALA A 103 12.66 3.18 -1.71
C ALA A 103 12.25 1.81 -2.29
N GLY A 104 11.31 1.78 -3.25
CA GLY A 104 10.90 0.54 -3.92
C GLY A 104 10.07 -0.41 -3.04
N GLU A 105 9.55 0.08 -1.90
CA GLU A 105 8.78 -0.71 -0.96
C GLU A 105 7.35 -0.95 -1.46
N ASN A 106 6.74 -2.08 -1.07
CA ASN A 106 5.35 -2.36 -1.38
C ASN A 106 4.42 -1.50 -0.50
N ILE A 107 4.22 -0.27 -0.93
CA ILE A 107 3.34 0.73 -0.33
C ILE A 107 2.44 1.35 -1.39
N ASN A 108 1.23 1.68 -1.00
CA ASN A 108 0.26 2.34 -1.85
C ASN A 108 0.04 3.78 -1.40
N VAL A 109 0.02 4.70 -2.32
CA VAL A 109 -0.23 6.12 -2.06
C VAL A 109 -1.52 6.54 -2.77
N LEU A 110 -2.44 7.15 -2.03
CA LEU A 110 -3.63 7.79 -2.59
C LEU A 110 -3.52 9.31 -2.38
N VAL A 111 -3.38 10.04 -3.47
CA VAL A 111 -3.37 11.50 -3.48
C VAL A 111 -4.76 12.01 -3.79
N LEU A 112 -5.35 12.79 -2.89
CA LEU A 112 -6.59 13.52 -3.13
C LEU A 112 -6.25 14.88 -3.73
N ASP A 113 -6.34 14.97 -5.06
CA ASP A 113 -6.02 16.19 -5.80
C ASP A 113 -7.24 17.10 -5.87
N THR A 114 -7.37 17.99 -4.89
CA THR A 114 -8.43 18.99 -4.77
C THR A 114 -8.03 20.35 -5.36
N GLU A 115 -6.86 20.45 -6.00
CA GLU A 115 -6.30 21.65 -6.62
C GLU A 115 -5.96 22.80 -5.68
N VAL A 116 -6.37 22.75 -4.41
CA VAL A 116 -6.09 23.76 -3.38
C VAL A 116 -5.90 23.09 -2.02
N TYR A 117 -5.26 23.77 -1.07
CA TYR A 117 -5.23 23.37 0.34
C TYR A 117 -6.65 23.42 0.93
N SER A 118 -7.43 22.36 0.77
CA SER A 118 -8.84 22.33 1.14
C SER A 118 -9.07 22.38 2.65
N ASN A 119 -8.22 21.68 3.43
CA ASN A 119 -8.35 21.57 4.89
C ASN A 119 -7.97 22.86 5.65
N THR A 120 -7.22 23.77 5.05
CA THR A 120 -6.75 25.02 5.69
C THR A 120 -7.46 26.28 5.18
N GLY A 121 -8.25 26.16 4.11
CA GLY A 121 -9.10 27.27 3.65
C GLY A 121 -8.88 27.73 2.21
N GLY A 122 -8.41 26.87 1.31
CA GLY A 122 -8.39 27.14 -0.13
C GLY A 122 -7.19 27.93 -0.63
N GLN A 123 -6.01 27.71 -0.05
CA GLN A 123 -4.77 28.31 -0.54
C GLN A 123 -4.28 27.61 -1.81
N ALA A 124 -3.64 28.37 -2.70
CA ALA A 124 -3.02 27.82 -3.88
C ALA A 124 -1.89 26.85 -3.52
N SER A 125 -1.88 25.68 -4.17
CA SER A 125 -0.82 24.68 -4.11
C SER A 125 -0.10 24.55 -5.45
N LYS A 126 0.89 23.66 -5.57
CA LYS A 126 1.45 23.28 -6.87
C LYS A 126 0.50 22.43 -7.72
N ALA A 127 -0.59 21.91 -7.12
CA ALA A 127 -1.68 21.26 -7.85
C ALA A 127 -2.64 22.25 -8.51
N THR A 128 -2.67 23.50 -8.09
CA THR A 128 -3.57 24.52 -8.62
C THR A 128 -3.23 24.82 -10.07
N PRO A 129 -4.23 24.81 -11.00
CA PRO A 129 -4.00 25.11 -12.42
C PRO A 129 -3.56 26.55 -12.67
N THR A 130 -2.96 26.79 -13.84
CA THR A 130 -2.66 28.16 -14.30
C THR A 130 -3.94 28.96 -14.42
N ALA A 131 -3.90 30.22 -14.02
CA ALA A 131 -4.99 31.19 -14.01
C ALA A 131 -6.10 30.92 -12.98
N ALA A 132 -6.10 29.78 -12.27
CA ALA A 132 -7.07 29.56 -11.20
C ALA A 132 -6.88 30.56 -10.05
N ILE A 133 -7.99 31.07 -9.52
CA ILE A 133 -8.03 31.98 -8.40
C ILE A 133 -8.14 31.17 -7.10
N ALA A 134 -7.25 31.40 -6.17
CA ALA A 134 -7.23 30.81 -4.85
C ALA A 134 -6.60 31.77 -3.85
N LYS A 135 -6.68 31.47 -2.54
CA LYS A 135 -5.93 32.26 -1.55
C LYS A 135 -4.44 32.23 -1.88
N PHE A 136 -3.76 33.35 -1.75
CA PHE A 136 -2.39 33.63 -2.20
C PHE A 136 -2.18 33.65 -3.73
N ALA A 137 -3.25 33.52 -4.50
CA ALA A 137 -3.25 33.65 -5.96
C ALA A 137 -4.50 34.42 -6.44
N ALA A 138 -4.81 35.56 -5.83
CA ALA A 138 -6.00 36.37 -6.12
C ALA A 138 -6.05 36.89 -7.57
N SER A 139 -4.89 37.11 -8.20
CA SER A 139 -4.77 37.50 -9.62
C SER A 139 -4.63 36.32 -10.57
N GLY A 140 -4.91 35.10 -10.09
CA GLY A 140 -4.68 33.86 -10.81
C GLY A 140 -3.26 33.32 -10.65
N LYS A 141 -3.14 31.99 -10.56
CA LYS A 141 -1.83 31.33 -10.46
C LYS A 141 -1.04 31.50 -11.76
N ARG A 142 0.20 31.93 -11.66
CA ARG A 142 1.07 32.23 -12.82
C ARG A 142 1.79 31.01 -13.38
N THR A 143 1.97 29.96 -12.58
CA THR A 143 2.74 28.77 -12.96
C THR A 143 1.83 27.60 -13.28
N LYS A 144 2.31 26.66 -14.10
CA LYS A 144 1.59 25.43 -14.42
C LYS A 144 1.43 24.54 -13.20
N LYS A 145 0.37 23.72 -13.22
CA LYS A 145 0.19 22.60 -12.30
C LYS A 145 1.40 21.66 -12.39
N LYS A 146 1.92 21.26 -11.24
CA LYS A 146 2.96 20.21 -11.16
C LYS A 146 2.37 18.89 -11.62
N ASP A 147 3.01 18.25 -12.57
CA ASP A 147 2.61 16.93 -13.05
C ASP A 147 3.23 15.84 -12.18
N LEU A 148 2.54 15.53 -11.09
CA LEU A 148 3.01 14.55 -10.09
C LEU A 148 3.10 13.14 -10.69
N GLY A 149 2.11 12.75 -11.50
CA GLY A 149 2.10 11.45 -12.16
C GLY A 149 3.29 11.26 -13.06
N ARG A 150 3.58 12.26 -13.91
CA ARG A 150 4.71 12.21 -14.83
C ARG A 150 6.07 12.13 -14.12
N ILE A 151 6.19 12.81 -12.96
CA ILE A 151 7.41 12.73 -12.16
C ILE A 151 7.63 11.31 -11.68
N PHE A 152 6.63 10.66 -11.09
CA PHE A 152 6.77 9.29 -10.59
C PHE A 152 6.89 8.22 -11.68
N MET A 153 6.35 8.47 -12.87
CA MET A 153 6.60 7.61 -14.05
C MET A 153 8.09 7.55 -14.43
N THR A 154 8.88 8.56 -14.11
CA THR A 154 10.32 8.57 -14.43
C THR A 154 11.13 7.53 -13.68
N TYR A 155 10.63 7.02 -12.55
CA TYR A 155 11.27 5.94 -11.80
C TYR A 155 11.20 4.58 -12.52
N GLY A 156 10.22 4.37 -13.40
CA GLY A 156 10.08 3.17 -14.22
C GLY A 156 9.56 1.92 -13.52
N TYR A 157 9.57 1.89 -12.19
CA TYR A 157 9.10 0.77 -11.35
C TYR A 157 7.94 1.14 -10.42
N ILE A 158 7.42 2.35 -10.48
CA ILE A 158 6.27 2.79 -9.70
C ILE A 158 5.01 2.62 -10.53
N TYR A 159 3.99 1.95 -10.00
CA TYR A 159 2.67 1.97 -10.61
C TYR A 159 2.05 3.35 -10.43
N VAL A 160 1.64 3.98 -11.52
CA VAL A 160 1.05 5.32 -11.51
C VAL A 160 -0.30 5.31 -12.20
N ALA A 161 -1.34 5.75 -11.49
CA ALA A 161 -2.67 5.94 -12.06
C ALA A 161 -3.22 7.32 -11.72
N GLN A 162 -3.99 7.90 -12.64
CA GLN A 162 -4.79 9.08 -12.39
C GLN A 162 -6.26 8.74 -12.64
N VAL A 163 -7.11 9.03 -11.68
CA VAL A 163 -8.53 8.67 -11.68
C VAL A 163 -9.41 9.83 -11.26
N CYS A 164 -10.67 9.79 -11.66
CA CYS A 164 -11.72 10.68 -11.18
C CYS A 164 -12.99 9.88 -10.92
N ILE A 165 -13.33 9.67 -9.65
CA ILE A 165 -14.48 8.84 -9.27
C ILE A 165 -15.81 9.39 -9.78
N GLY A 166 -15.92 10.71 -9.93
CA GLY A 166 -17.10 11.36 -10.50
C GLY A 166 -17.26 11.11 -11.99
N ALA A 167 -16.17 10.86 -12.71
CA ALA A 167 -16.20 10.58 -14.15
C ALA A 167 -16.38 9.07 -14.43
N ASP A 168 -15.62 8.21 -13.76
CA ASP A 168 -15.67 6.76 -13.95
C ASP A 168 -15.33 6.01 -12.65
N LYS A 169 -16.37 5.45 -12.02
CA LYS A 169 -16.25 4.66 -10.81
C LYS A 169 -15.54 3.31 -11.04
N ALA A 170 -15.80 2.69 -12.21
CA ALA A 170 -15.23 1.39 -12.53
C ALA A 170 -13.72 1.51 -12.77
N GLN A 171 -13.27 2.55 -13.48
CA GLN A 171 -11.86 2.86 -13.64
C GLN A 171 -11.17 3.10 -12.28
N THR A 172 -11.81 3.85 -11.38
CA THR A 172 -11.27 4.13 -10.06
C THR A 172 -11.08 2.85 -9.25
N LEU A 173 -12.10 1.98 -9.20
CA LEU A 173 -12.00 0.69 -8.49
C LEU A 173 -10.92 -0.20 -9.10
N LYS A 174 -10.83 -0.25 -10.43
CA LYS A 174 -9.81 -1.02 -11.14
C LYS A 174 -8.41 -0.53 -10.78
N ALA A 175 -8.16 0.78 -10.83
CA ALA A 175 -6.85 1.35 -10.50
C ALA A 175 -6.44 1.08 -9.04
N LEU A 176 -7.38 1.13 -8.09
CA LEU A 176 -7.13 0.79 -6.70
C LEU A 176 -6.79 -0.70 -6.53
N ALA A 177 -7.51 -1.58 -7.22
CA ALA A 177 -7.24 -3.01 -7.19
C ALA A 177 -5.90 -3.36 -7.84
N GLU A 178 -5.55 -2.73 -8.97
CA GLU A 178 -4.26 -2.90 -9.63
C GLU A 178 -3.10 -2.39 -8.75
N ALA A 179 -3.26 -1.24 -8.09
CA ALA A 179 -2.29 -0.70 -7.15
C ALA A 179 -2.04 -1.66 -5.98
N GLU A 180 -3.12 -2.25 -5.43
CA GLU A 180 -3.02 -3.24 -4.33
C GLU A 180 -2.35 -4.54 -4.78
N ALA A 181 -2.58 -4.97 -6.01
CA ALA A 181 -1.98 -6.17 -6.58
C ALA A 181 -0.52 -5.97 -7.03
N TYR A 182 -0.11 -4.73 -7.26
CA TYR A 182 1.24 -4.43 -7.74
C TYR A 182 2.31 -4.78 -6.69
N PRO A 183 3.35 -5.56 -7.04
CA PRO A 183 4.37 -6.02 -6.09
C PRO A 183 5.47 -4.97 -5.84
N GLY A 184 5.11 -3.70 -5.71
CA GLY A 184 6.01 -2.57 -5.52
C GLY A 184 5.28 -1.31 -5.09
N PRO A 185 5.92 -0.14 -5.12
CA PRO A 185 5.28 1.11 -4.78
C PRO A 185 4.24 1.51 -5.82
N SER A 186 3.12 2.04 -5.37
CA SER A 186 2.08 2.56 -6.23
C SER A 186 1.62 3.95 -5.81
N ILE A 187 1.17 4.76 -6.77
CA ILE A 187 0.54 6.04 -6.54
C ILE A 187 -0.71 6.18 -7.41
N VAL A 188 -1.85 6.41 -6.76
CA VAL A 188 -3.11 6.73 -7.40
C VAL A 188 -3.46 8.18 -7.10
N ILE A 189 -3.57 9.00 -8.14
CA ILE A 189 -3.93 10.42 -8.05
C ILE A 189 -5.42 10.54 -8.34
N ALA A 190 -6.20 10.77 -7.28
CA ALA A 190 -7.65 10.92 -7.38
C ALA A 190 -8.00 12.40 -7.56
N TYR A 191 -8.35 12.78 -8.77
CA TYR A 191 -8.80 14.13 -9.10
C TYR A 191 -10.22 14.34 -8.58
N CYS A 192 -10.36 15.31 -7.67
CA CYS A 192 -11.61 15.63 -6.99
C CYS A 192 -11.66 17.13 -6.60
N PRO A 193 -11.66 18.06 -7.58
CA PRO A 193 -11.67 19.50 -7.36
C PRO A 193 -12.98 20.01 -6.75
#